data_00fd7ff91c88930723c91df8600eb8ce
#
_entry.id   00fd7ff91c88930723c91df8600eb8ce
#
_cell.length_a   1.000
_cell.length_b   1.000
_cell.length_c   1.000
_cell.angle_alpha   90.00
_cell.angle_beta   90.00
_cell.angle_gamma   90.00
#
_symmetry.space_group_name_H-M   'P 1'
#
loop_
_entity.id
_entity.type
_entity.pdbx_description
1 polymer ?
#
loop_
_entity_poly.entity_id
_entity_poly.type
_entity_poly.pdbx_seq_one_letter_code
_entity_poly.pdbx_strand_id
1 'polypeptide(L)'
;MGTHITFPRADGIQAEGYLAKTAAAHAPGIVVIQEWWGLQEQIRGICDRLALAGYNALAPDLYAGKTVPYHDHAAALAEMKSLNFLDACDQTVRGAVQYLKKNGAKAGLTGFCMGGAVTILGAARIPEVTAAVAFYGLPPEGAVSPADIKIPLQGHYAKKDDYSMVQHVKKFEAGLKAAGADFEFLHYDADHGFMNEQRDAHERAASELAWERMLGFWGKHLAV
;
A
#
# COMPACT_ATOMS: atom_id res chain seq x y z
N MET A 1 -9.80 17.34 3.17
CA MET A 1 -10.47 16.08 3.50
C MET A 1 -11.04 15.47 2.24
N GLY A 2 -10.87 14.18 2.06
CA GLY A 2 -11.42 13.43 0.95
C GLY A 2 -12.90 13.08 1.14
N THR A 3 -13.43 12.27 0.22
CA THR A 3 -14.83 11.85 0.18
C THR A 3 -14.94 10.37 -0.15
N HIS A 4 -15.99 9.71 0.28
CA HIS A 4 -16.35 8.39 -0.18
C HIS A 4 -16.85 8.47 -1.62
N ILE A 5 -16.39 7.54 -2.46
CA ILE A 5 -16.77 7.44 -3.86
C ILE A 5 -17.04 5.99 -4.24
N THR A 6 -17.72 5.82 -5.36
CA THR A 6 -17.73 4.55 -6.11
C THR A 6 -16.85 4.70 -7.35
N PHE A 7 -16.20 3.62 -7.72
CA PHE A 7 -15.36 3.55 -8.92
C PHE A 7 -15.43 2.14 -9.55
N PRO A 8 -15.24 2.00 -10.86
CA PRO A 8 -15.25 0.68 -11.47
C PRO A 8 -13.97 -0.09 -11.13
N ARG A 9 -14.09 -1.34 -10.75
CA ARG A 9 -13.04 -2.36 -10.74
C ARG A 9 -12.57 -2.62 -12.18
N ALA A 10 -11.48 -3.34 -12.35
CA ALA A 10 -10.99 -3.70 -13.68
C ALA A 10 -12.00 -4.57 -14.50
N ASP A 11 -12.82 -5.37 -13.82
CA ASP A 11 -13.92 -6.16 -14.40
C ASP A 11 -15.22 -5.36 -14.63
N GLY A 12 -15.24 -4.07 -14.29
CA GLY A 12 -16.39 -3.18 -14.44
C GLY A 12 -17.39 -3.20 -13.28
N ILE A 13 -17.26 -4.09 -12.30
CA ILE A 13 -18.09 -4.09 -11.09
C ILE A 13 -17.76 -2.85 -10.27
N GLN A 14 -18.78 -2.23 -9.64
CA GLN A 14 -18.55 -1.05 -8.79
C GLN A 14 -17.92 -1.46 -7.45
N ALA A 15 -16.88 -0.74 -7.07
CA ALA A 15 -16.26 -0.80 -5.75
C ALA A 15 -16.38 0.55 -5.05
N GLU A 16 -16.27 0.55 -3.73
CA GLU A 16 -16.25 1.74 -2.90
C GLU A 16 -14.82 2.07 -2.45
N GLY A 17 -14.59 3.33 -2.09
CA GLY A 17 -13.31 3.77 -1.55
C GLY A 17 -13.34 5.22 -1.08
N TYR A 18 -12.23 5.66 -0.52
CA TYR A 18 -12.03 7.03 -0.05
C TYR A 18 -11.05 7.76 -0.95
N LEU A 19 -11.48 8.85 -1.56
CA LEU A 19 -10.69 9.67 -2.49
C LEU A 19 -10.38 11.04 -1.88
N ALA A 20 -9.11 11.34 -1.70
CA ALA A 20 -8.61 12.67 -1.39
C ALA A 20 -7.89 13.25 -2.62
N LYS A 21 -8.27 14.45 -3.03
CA LYS A 21 -7.70 15.13 -4.21
C LYS A 21 -6.88 16.34 -3.80
N THR A 22 -5.75 16.52 -4.47
CA THR A 22 -5.03 17.78 -4.45
C THR A 22 -5.68 18.79 -5.41
N ALA A 23 -5.38 20.08 -5.22
CA ALA A 23 -5.84 21.14 -6.13
C ALA A 23 -5.04 21.19 -7.46
N ALA A 24 -3.91 20.51 -7.55
CA ALA A 24 -3.07 20.52 -8.74
C ALA A 24 -3.74 19.74 -9.89
N ALA A 25 -3.83 20.39 -11.05
CA ALA A 25 -4.27 19.73 -12.27
C ALA A 25 -3.23 18.65 -12.67
N HIS A 26 -3.69 17.49 -13.13
CA HIS A 26 -2.84 16.39 -13.59
C HIS A 26 -1.90 15.81 -12.52
N ALA A 27 -2.20 16.01 -11.23
CA ALA A 27 -1.44 15.42 -10.15
C ALA A 27 -1.36 13.88 -10.28
N PRO A 28 -0.20 13.28 -9.99
CA PRO A 28 -0.07 11.83 -9.97
C PRO A 28 -0.98 11.19 -8.91
N GLY A 29 -1.36 9.94 -9.16
CA GLY A 29 -2.23 9.18 -8.28
C GLY A 29 -1.47 8.22 -7.38
N ILE A 30 -1.94 8.01 -6.16
CA ILE A 30 -1.46 6.96 -5.26
C ILE A 30 -2.65 6.16 -4.74
N VAL A 31 -2.66 4.86 -5.01
CA VAL A 31 -3.62 3.95 -4.38
C VAL A 31 -3.06 3.55 -3.02
N VAL A 32 -3.86 3.73 -1.96
CA VAL A 32 -3.48 3.44 -0.55
C VAL A 32 -4.23 2.21 -0.08
N ILE A 33 -3.51 1.12 0.21
CA ILE A 33 -4.13 -0.16 0.54
C ILE A 33 -4.13 -0.36 2.05
N GLN A 34 -5.31 -0.67 2.58
CA GLN A 34 -5.63 -0.80 3.99
C GLN A 34 -4.86 -1.92 4.71
N GLU A 35 -4.74 -1.79 6.02
CA GLU A 35 -4.36 -2.89 6.92
C GLU A 35 -5.50 -3.92 7.04
N TRP A 36 -5.26 -5.01 7.76
CA TRP A 36 -6.28 -6.05 8.01
C TRP A 36 -7.47 -5.60 8.86
N TRP A 37 -7.46 -4.35 9.33
CA TRP A 37 -8.54 -3.72 10.09
C TRP A 37 -9.66 -3.13 9.23
N GLY A 38 -9.52 -3.14 7.92
CA GLY A 38 -10.44 -2.47 7.00
C GLY A 38 -10.05 -1.03 6.69
N LEU A 39 -10.92 -0.31 5.99
CA LEU A 39 -10.70 1.09 5.61
C LEU A 39 -10.94 2.03 6.79
N GLN A 40 -10.04 1.96 7.77
CA GLN A 40 -10.06 2.76 9.00
C GLN A 40 -9.74 4.24 8.76
N GLU A 41 -10.02 5.07 9.77
CA GLU A 41 -9.72 6.50 9.73
C GLU A 41 -8.22 6.78 9.50
N GLN A 42 -7.34 5.97 10.05
CA GLN A 42 -5.89 6.06 9.83
C GLN A 42 -5.54 5.99 8.34
N ILE A 43 -6.11 5.07 7.57
CA ILE A 43 -5.86 4.95 6.12
C ILE A 43 -6.45 6.15 5.36
N ARG A 44 -7.64 6.62 5.76
CA ARG A 44 -8.22 7.85 5.19
C ARG A 44 -7.37 9.07 5.47
N GLY A 45 -6.82 9.17 6.69
CA GLY A 45 -5.86 10.21 7.08
C GLY A 45 -4.59 10.21 6.24
N ILE A 46 -4.06 9.03 5.88
CA ILE A 46 -2.93 8.91 4.94
C ILE A 46 -3.31 9.48 3.57
N CYS A 47 -4.51 9.19 3.05
CA CYS A 47 -4.97 9.77 1.79
C CYS A 47 -5.04 11.30 1.86
N ASP A 48 -5.56 11.86 2.94
CA ASP A 48 -5.64 13.31 3.13
C ASP A 48 -4.25 13.95 3.20
N ARG A 49 -3.30 13.31 3.90
CA ARG A 49 -1.91 13.77 3.97
C ARG A 49 -1.21 13.72 2.59
N LEU A 50 -1.46 12.69 1.81
CA LEU A 50 -0.93 12.59 0.43
C LEU A 50 -1.53 13.68 -0.47
N ALA A 51 -2.82 14.00 -0.30
CA ALA A 51 -3.46 15.09 -1.05
C ALA A 51 -2.84 16.45 -0.71
N LEU A 52 -2.51 16.70 0.57
CA LEU A 52 -1.76 17.88 1.00
C LEU A 52 -0.32 17.92 0.43
N ALA A 53 0.28 16.75 0.21
CA ALA A 53 1.60 16.62 -0.40
C ALA A 53 1.58 16.70 -1.95
N GLY A 54 0.42 16.91 -2.57
CA GLY A 54 0.31 17.13 -4.01
C GLY A 54 -0.08 15.91 -4.85
N TYR A 55 -0.56 14.83 -4.23
CA TYR A 55 -0.99 13.61 -4.92
C TYR A 55 -2.52 13.43 -4.84
N ASN A 56 -3.13 12.83 -5.85
CA ASN A 56 -4.48 12.30 -5.71
C ASN A 56 -4.39 10.92 -5.03
N ALA A 57 -5.04 10.71 -3.90
CA ALA A 57 -4.96 9.47 -3.15
C ALA A 57 -6.31 8.76 -3.10
N LEU A 58 -6.35 7.48 -3.49
CA LEU A 58 -7.55 6.65 -3.45
C LEU A 58 -7.29 5.39 -2.62
N ALA A 59 -8.02 5.23 -1.52
CA ALA A 59 -8.02 4.00 -0.74
C ALA A 59 -9.27 3.17 -1.11
N PRO A 60 -9.11 2.05 -1.86
CA PRO A 60 -10.23 1.13 -2.11
C PRO A 60 -10.62 0.41 -0.83
N ASP A 61 -11.91 0.20 -0.64
CA ASP A 61 -12.41 -0.64 0.45
C ASP A 61 -12.41 -2.11 0.02
N LEU A 62 -11.54 -2.90 0.65
CA LEU A 62 -11.40 -4.32 0.34
C LEU A 62 -12.35 -5.22 1.16
N TYR A 63 -13.08 -4.64 2.13
CA TYR A 63 -13.94 -5.38 3.05
C TYR A 63 -15.43 -5.01 2.92
N ALA A 64 -15.81 -4.32 1.83
CA ALA A 64 -17.20 -3.95 1.53
C ALA A 64 -17.89 -3.22 2.70
N GLY A 65 -17.24 -2.17 3.22
CA GLY A 65 -17.75 -1.32 4.30
C GLY A 65 -17.43 -1.81 5.71
N LYS A 66 -16.85 -3.00 5.86
CA LYS A 66 -16.52 -3.51 7.20
C LYS A 66 -15.21 -2.92 7.73
N THR A 67 -15.21 -2.59 9.01
CA THR A 67 -14.02 -2.26 9.78
C THR A 67 -13.98 -3.09 11.06
N VAL A 68 -12.78 -3.42 11.51
CA VAL A 68 -12.56 -4.24 12.71
C VAL A 68 -11.88 -3.38 13.78
N PRO A 69 -12.37 -3.37 15.03
CA PRO A 69 -11.69 -2.67 16.12
C PRO A 69 -10.26 -3.17 16.33
N TYR A 70 -9.33 -2.28 16.62
CA TYR A 70 -7.89 -2.60 16.73
C TYR A 70 -7.51 -3.63 17.81
N HIS A 71 -8.41 -3.91 18.74
CA HIS A 71 -8.22 -4.95 19.79
C HIS A 71 -8.76 -6.33 19.39
N ASP A 72 -9.57 -6.43 18.32
CA ASP A 72 -10.18 -7.69 17.89
C ASP A 72 -9.36 -8.38 16.78
N HIS A 73 -8.24 -8.93 17.18
CA HIS A 73 -7.32 -9.64 16.28
C HIS A 73 -7.98 -10.89 15.64
N ALA A 74 -8.90 -11.53 16.34
CA ALA A 74 -9.58 -12.72 15.82
C ALA A 74 -10.52 -12.35 14.66
N ALA A 75 -11.30 -11.30 14.80
CA ALA A 75 -12.15 -10.79 13.73
C ALA A 75 -11.32 -10.28 12.55
N ALA A 76 -10.22 -9.55 12.81
CA ALA A 76 -9.33 -9.08 11.74
C ALA A 76 -8.72 -10.24 10.94
N LEU A 77 -8.28 -11.29 11.62
CA LEU A 77 -7.77 -12.49 10.96
C LEU A 77 -8.84 -13.20 10.13
N ALA A 78 -10.08 -13.25 10.62
CA ALA A 78 -11.21 -13.85 9.90
C ALA A 78 -11.52 -13.07 8.62
N GLU A 79 -11.62 -11.73 8.68
CA GLU A 79 -11.86 -10.88 7.50
C GLU A 79 -10.69 -11.00 6.50
N MET A 80 -9.44 -10.95 6.96
CA MET A 80 -8.29 -11.13 6.09
C MET A 80 -8.28 -12.50 5.38
N LYS A 81 -8.64 -13.59 6.08
CA LYS A 81 -8.73 -14.93 5.49
C LYS A 81 -9.88 -15.08 4.50
N SER A 82 -10.94 -14.30 4.64
CA SER A 82 -12.07 -14.30 3.69
C SER A 82 -11.77 -13.55 2.40
N LEU A 83 -10.74 -12.70 2.39
CA LEU A 83 -10.37 -11.91 1.22
C LEU A 83 -9.71 -12.78 0.15
N ASN A 84 -10.24 -12.71 -1.07
CA ASN A 84 -9.52 -13.22 -2.24
C ASN A 84 -8.46 -12.19 -2.67
N PHE A 85 -7.21 -12.41 -2.28
CA PHE A 85 -6.10 -11.49 -2.53
C PHE A 85 -5.84 -11.25 -4.02
N LEU A 86 -6.01 -12.26 -4.86
CA LEU A 86 -5.80 -12.12 -6.31
C LEU A 86 -6.92 -11.28 -6.93
N ASP A 87 -8.18 -11.53 -6.56
CA ASP A 87 -9.32 -10.71 -7.01
C ASP A 87 -9.19 -9.26 -6.50
N ALA A 88 -8.85 -9.08 -5.22
CA ALA A 88 -8.64 -7.76 -4.64
C ALA A 88 -7.54 -6.98 -5.40
N CYS A 89 -6.42 -7.64 -5.72
CA CYS A 89 -5.32 -7.04 -6.46
C CYS A 89 -5.71 -6.77 -7.93
N ASP A 90 -6.12 -7.81 -8.67
CA ASP A 90 -6.28 -7.77 -10.11
C ASP A 90 -7.54 -6.99 -10.55
N GLN A 91 -8.54 -6.89 -9.67
CA GLN A 91 -9.80 -6.22 -9.98
C GLN A 91 -9.95 -4.91 -9.21
N THR A 92 -9.96 -4.93 -7.87
CA THR A 92 -10.28 -3.75 -7.08
C THR A 92 -9.13 -2.74 -7.06
N VAL A 93 -7.93 -3.17 -6.70
CA VAL A 93 -6.74 -2.29 -6.65
C VAL A 93 -6.37 -1.80 -8.05
N ARG A 94 -6.40 -2.68 -9.05
CA ARG A 94 -6.16 -2.29 -10.44
C ARG A 94 -7.19 -1.29 -10.95
N GLY A 95 -8.48 -1.47 -10.62
CA GLY A 95 -9.53 -0.50 -10.96
C GLY A 95 -9.27 0.88 -10.33
N ALA A 96 -8.81 0.93 -9.08
CA ALA A 96 -8.41 2.16 -8.42
C ALA A 96 -7.21 2.84 -9.13
N VAL A 97 -6.21 2.06 -9.56
CA VAL A 97 -5.09 2.57 -10.39
C VAL A 97 -5.60 3.17 -11.70
N GLN A 98 -6.45 2.43 -12.42
CA GLN A 98 -7.03 2.89 -13.68
C GLN A 98 -7.89 4.14 -13.50
N TYR A 99 -8.64 4.23 -12.39
CA TYR A 99 -9.43 5.42 -12.03
C TYR A 99 -8.54 6.66 -11.88
N LEU A 100 -7.42 6.55 -11.16
CA LEU A 100 -6.49 7.66 -10.95
C LEU A 100 -5.74 8.06 -12.22
N LYS A 101 -5.54 7.12 -13.15
CA LYS A 101 -4.84 7.35 -14.43
C LYS A 101 -5.70 7.94 -15.54
N LYS A 102 -6.99 8.15 -15.36
CA LYS A 102 -7.92 8.59 -16.41
C LYS A 102 -7.49 9.85 -17.18
N ASN A 103 -6.70 10.72 -16.57
CA ASN A 103 -6.21 11.97 -17.18
C ASN A 103 -4.74 11.89 -17.63
N GLY A 104 -4.21 10.68 -17.86
CA GLY A 104 -2.82 10.46 -18.28
C GLY A 104 -1.79 10.59 -17.15
N ALA A 105 -2.22 10.73 -15.90
CA ALA A 105 -1.33 10.81 -14.75
C ALA A 105 -0.60 9.48 -14.49
N LYS A 106 0.61 9.56 -13.92
CA LYS A 106 1.28 8.39 -13.35
C LYS A 106 0.53 7.91 -12.09
N ALA A 107 0.62 6.63 -11.77
CA ALA A 107 0.03 6.09 -10.55
C ALA A 107 1.00 5.17 -9.81
N GLY A 108 1.06 5.32 -8.49
CA GLY A 108 1.78 4.47 -7.56
C GLY A 108 0.86 3.64 -6.66
N LEU A 109 1.44 2.61 -6.04
CA LEU A 109 0.79 1.83 -4.98
C LEU A 109 1.51 2.04 -3.66
N THR A 110 0.76 2.22 -2.58
CA THR A 110 1.27 2.06 -1.23
C THR A 110 0.30 1.26 -0.38
N GLY A 111 0.79 0.55 0.61
CA GLY A 111 -0.06 -0.22 1.51
C GLY A 111 0.68 -0.66 2.76
N PHE A 112 -0.11 -1.00 3.77
CA PHE A 112 0.34 -1.19 5.15
C PHE A 112 -0.06 -2.58 5.64
N CYS A 113 0.84 -3.33 6.28
CA CYS A 113 0.58 -4.69 6.79
C CYS A 113 0.06 -5.62 5.66
N MET A 114 -1.17 -6.11 5.76
CA MET A 114 -1.86 -6.83 4.68
C MET A 114 -1.80 -6.04 3.36
N GLY A 115 -2.03 -4.73 3.41
CA GLY A 115 -1.94 -3.86 2.24
C GLY A 115 -0.53 -3.74 1.68
N GLY A 116 0.51 -3.87 2.51
CA GLY A 116 1.90 -3.97 2.05
C GLY A 116 2.13 -5.23 1.20
N ALA A 117 1.57 -6.36 1.62
CA ALA A 117 1.60 -7.60 0.84
C ALA A 117 0.86 -7.45 -0.49
N VAL A 118 -0.32 -6.82 -0.50
CA VAL A 118 -1.09 -6.54 -1.73
C VAL A 118 -0.33 -5.54 -2.63
N THR A 119 0.40 -4.59 -2.06
CA THR A 119 1.26 -3.66 -2.82
C THR A 119 2.35 -4.40 -3.59
N ILE A 120 3.06 -5.34 -2.94
CA ILE A 120 4.07 -6.18 -3.61
C ILE A 120 3.43 -7.05 -4.70
N LEU A 121 2.27 -7.64 -4.41
CA LEU A 121 1.51 -8.41 -5.39
C LEU A 121 1.14 -7.55 -6.62
N GLY A 122 0.63 -6.33 -6.37
CA GLY A 122 0.28 -5.38 -7.42
C GLY A 122 1.48 -4.88 -8.22
N ALA A 123 2.64 -4.68 -7.58
CA ALA A 123 3.90 -4.31 -8.25
C ALA A 123 4.34 -5.35 -9.29
N ALA A 124 4.04 -6.63 -9.06
CA ALA A 124 4.34 -7.71 -10.00
C ALA A 124 3.25 -7.90 -11.07
N ARG A 125 2.00 -7.52 -10.82
CA ARG A 125 0.82 -7.94 -11.60
C ARG A 125 0.09 -6.82 -12.33
N ILE A 126 0.17 -5.58 -11.84
CA ILE A 126 -0.58 -4.45 -12.39
C ILE A 126 0.33 -3.62 -13.31
N PRO A 127 0.21 -3.79 -14.64
CA PRO A 127 1.13 -3.15 -15.58
C PRO A 127 1.00 -1.62 -15.64
N GLU A 128 -0.11 -1.09 -15.15
CA GLU A 128 -0.36 0.35 -15.11
C GLU A 128 0.37 1.07 -13.97
N VAL A 129 0.94 0.35 -13.00
CA VAL A 129 1.66 0.92 -11.85
C VAL A 129 3.04 1.40 -12.26
N THR A 130 3.40 2.61 -11.85
CA THR A 130 4.69 3.23 -12.17
C THR A 130 5.75 2.91 -11.10
N ALA A 131 5.37 2.88 -9.82
CA ALA A 131 6.25 2.60 -8.69
C ALA A 131 5.42 2.14 -7.48
N ALA A 132 6.04 1.48 -6.51
CA ALA A 132 5.35 0.94 -5.34
C ALA A 132 6.13 1.17 -4.04
N VAL A 133 5.39 1.41 -2.94
CA VAL A 133 5.96 1.53 -1.57
C VAL A 133 5.20 0.61 -0.63
N ALA A 134 5.87 -0.38 -0.06
CA ALA A 134 5.27 -1.33 0.87
C ALA A 134 5.71 -1.09 2.31
N PHE A 135 4.77 -1.12 3.25
CA PHE A 135 5.04 -0.99 4.69
C PHE A 135 4.77 -2.31 5.40
N TYR A 136 5.76 -2.84 6.09
CA TYR A 136 5.74 -4.01 6.97
C TYR A 136 4.80 -5.15 6.53
N GLY A 137 4.77 -5.42 5.22
CA GLY A 137 4.00 -6.53 4.66
C GLY A 137 4.68 -7.14 3.45
N LEU A 138 4.61 -8.47 3.35
CA LEU A 138 5.01 -9.25 2.19
C LEU A 138 3.97 -10.32 1.89
N PRO A 139 3.72 -10.66 0.62
CA PRO A 139 2.89 -11.80 0.28
C PRO A 139 3.55 -13.11 0.76
N PRO A 140 2.78 -14.18 0.95
CA PRO A 140 3.35 -15.50 1.30
C PRO A 140 4.48 -15.91 0.36
N GLU A 141 5.44 -16.68 0.87
CA GLU A 141 6.54 -17.19 0.06
C GLU A 141 6.03 -17.93 -1.19
N GLY A 142 6.62 -17.61 -2.33
CA GLY A 142 6.23 -18.17 -3.62
C GLY A 142 5.03 -17.51 -4.32
N ALA A 143 4.30 -16.61 -3.66
CA ALA A 143 3.19 -15.90 -4.29
C ALA A 143 3.65 -14.84 -5.30
N VAL A 144 4.84 -14.29 -5.12
CA VAL A 144 5.49 -13.35 -6.04
C VAL A 144 6.95 -13.74 -6.20
N SER A 145 7.40 -13.89 -7.43
CA SER A 145 8.83 -13.99 -7.72
C SER A 145 9.46 -12.59 -7.66
N PRO A 146 10.58 -12.39 -6.95
CA PRO A 146 11.32 -11.12 -7.01
C PRO A 146 11.67 -10.70 -8.44
N ALA A 147 11.84 -11.65 -9.34
CA ALA A 147 12.11 -11.40 -10.76
C ALA A 147 10.92 -10.81 -11.52
N ASP A 148 9.70 -10.87 -10.97
CA ASP A 148 8.51 -10.28 -11.60
C ASP A 148 8.35 -8.79 -11.25
N ILE A 149 9.10 -8.27 -10.27
CA ILE A 149 9.12 -6.85 -9.94
C ILE A 149 9.94 -6.10 -10.99
N LYS A 150 9.27 -5.34 -11.84
CA LYS A 150 9.87 -4.59 -12.97
C LYS A 150 9.82 -3.08 -12.81
N ILE A 151 9.20 -2.60 -11.73
CA ILE A 151 9.03 -1.20 -11.40
C ILE A 151 9.85 -0.85 -10.16
N PRO A 152 10.20 0.42 -9.94
CA PRO A 152 10.84 0.86 -8.70
C PRO A 152 10.00 0.48 -7.47
N LEU A 153 10.65 -0.13 -6.48
CA LEU A 153 10.02 -0.61 -5.26
C LEU A 153 10.77 -0.07 -4.02
N GLN A 154 10.06 0.61 -3.13
CA GLN A 154 10.56 0.93 -1.80
C GLN A 154 9.83 0.09 -0.75
N GLY A 155 10.57 -0.43 0.22
CA GLY A 155 10.02 -1.19 1.34
C GLY A 155 10.44 -0.60 2.70
N HIS A 156 9.49 -0.51 3.63
CA HIS A 156 9.70 -0.01 4.99
C HIS A 156 9.37 -1.12 5.98
N TYR A 157 10.40 -1.67 6.65
CA TYR A 157 10.26 -2.85 7.50
C TYR A 157 10.73 -2.61 8.92
N ALA A 158 10.03 -3.21 9.87
CA ALA A 158 10.35 -3.17 11.29
C ALA A 158 11.40 -4.23 11.65
N LYS A 159 12.40 -3.87 12.47
CA LYS A 159 13.43 -4.80 12.97
C LYS A 159 12.92 -5.66 14.12
N LYS A 160 11.89 -5.18 14.83
CA LYS A 160 11.25 -5.85 15.98
C LYS A 160 9.96 -6.58 15.57
N ASP A 161 9.72 -6.78 14.27
CA ASP A 161 8.62 -7.60 13.77
C ASP A 161 8.82 -9.08 14.14
N ASP A 162 7.79 -9.90 13.96
CA ASP A 162 7.91 -11.34 14.16
C ASP A 162 9.13 -11.91 13.43
N TYR A 163 9.84 -12.81 14.09
CA TYR A 163 11.08 -13.41 13.54
C TYR A 163 10.88 -13.98 12.13
N SER A 164 9.76 -14.65 11.89
CA SER A 164 9.42 -15.20 10.57
C SER A 164 9.30 -14.11 9.50
N MET A 165 8.67 -12.97 9.84
CA MET A 165 8.56 -11.82 8.94
C MET A 165 9.93 -11.23 8.64
N VAL A 166 10.77 -11.02 9.65
CA VAL A 166 12.13 -10.49 9.47
C VAL A 166 12.98 -11.39 8.55
N GLN A 167 12.88 -12.72 8.70
CA GLN A 167 13.60 -13.66 7.82
C GLN A 167 13.03 -13.66 6.40
N HIS A 168 11.71 -13.57 6.26
CA HIS A 168 11.04 -13.50 4.97
C HIS A 168 11.45 -12.23 4.20
N VAL A 169 11.50 -11.06 4.87
CA VAL A 169 11.97 -9.80 4.29
C VAL A 169 13.40 -9.94 3.77
N LYS A 170 14.32 -10.48 4.58
CA LYS A 170 15.72 -10.70 4.18
C LYS A 170 15.84 -11.61 2.95
N LYS A 171 15.04 -12.67 2.91
CA LYS A 171 15.02 -13.61 1.77
C LYS A 171 14.51 -12.94 0.50
N PHE A 172 13.41 -12.17 0.60
CA PHE A 172 12.84 -11.45 -0.53
C PHE A 172 13.77 -10.36 -1.05
N GLU A 173 14.41 -9.61 -0.14
CA GLU A 173 15.42 -8.60 -0.46
C GLU A 173 16.63 -9.21 -1.22
N ALA A 174 17.13 -10.35 -0.75
CA ALA A 174 18.19 -11.07 -1.44
C ALA A 174 17.74 -11.52 -2.85
N GLY A 175 16.50 -11.94 -2.99
CA GLY A 175 15.91 -12.30 -4.28
C GLY A 175 15.79 -11.12 -5.24
N LEU A 176 15.35 -9.95 -4.77
CA LEU A 176 15.30 -8.71 -5.57
C LEU A 176 16.69 -8.31 -6.05
N LYS A 177 17.69 -8.39 -5.17
CA LYS A 177 19.09 -8.11 -5.53
C LYS A 177 19.60 -9.07 -6.59
N ALA A 178 19.33 -10.36 -6.45
CA ALA A 178 19.72 -11.38 -7.42
C ALA A 178 19.03 -11.20 -8.78
N ALA A 179 17.79 -10.69 -8.78
CA ALA A 179 17.02 -10.39 -9.98
C ALA A 179 17.43 -9.06 -10.66
N GLY A 180 18.28 -8.25 -10.03
CA GLY A 180 18.66 -6.93 -10.52
C GLY A 180 17.50 -5.92 -10.52
N ALA A 181 16.55 -6.08 -9.60
CA ALA A 181 15.43 -5.17 -9.46
C ALA A 181 15.87 -3.77 -8.98
N ASP A 182 15.13 -2.74 -9.37
CA ASP A 182 15.29 -1.38 -8.82
C ASP A 182 14.50 -1.29 -7.51
N PHE A 183 15.19 -1.43 -6.39
CA PHE A 183 14.54 -1.42 -5.08
C PHE A 183 15.38 -0.79 -3.99
N GLU A 184 14.70 -0.35 -2.93
CA GLU A 184 15.27 0.13 -1.69
C GLU A 184 14.46 -0.39 -0.49
N PHE A 185 15.10 -1.21 0.37
CA PHE A 185 14.48 -1.67 1.62
C PHE A 185 15.10 -0.96 2.82
N LEU A 186 14.25 -0.36 3.63
CA LEU A 186 14.58 0.50 4.75
C LEU A 186 14.10 -0.15 6.05
N HIS A 187 14.99 -0.29 7.03
CA HIS A 187 14.74 -1.02 8.26
C HIS A 187 14.75 -0.08 9.46
N TYR A 188 13.67 -0.10 10.26
CA TYR A 188 13.45 0.78 11.40
C TYR A 188 13.54 0.02 12.71
N ASP A 189 14.05 0.66 13.77
CA ASP A 189 14.02 0.10 15.12
C ASP A 189 12.63 0.29 15.76
N ALA A 190 11.66 -0.41 15.22
CA ALA A 190 10.24 -0.31 15.52
C ALA A 190 9.57 -1.67 15.44
N ASP A 191 8.34 -1.77 15.95
CA ASP A 191 7.47 -2.93 15.88
C ASP A 191 6.61 -2.93 14.60
N HIS A 192 5.97 -4.08 14.31
CA HIS A 192 4.99 -4.19 13.23
C HIS A 192 3.85 -3.18 13.38
N GLY A 193 3.53 -2.42 12.34
CA GLY A 193 2.46 -1.42 12.39
C GLY A 193 2.90 -0.05 12.92
N PHE A 194 4.19 0.26 12.95
CA PHE A 194 4.74 1.50 13.49
C PHE A 194 4.19 2.79 12.85
N MET A 195 3.59 2.71 11.66
CA MET A 195 2.97 3.87 10.99
C MET A 195 1.57 4.19 11.51
N ASN A 196 0.94 3.30 12.30
CA ASN A 196 -0.45 3.47 12.72
C ASN A 196 -0.52 4.18 14.08
N GLU A 197 -0.81 5.47 14.06
CA GLU A 197 -0.89 6.35 15.24
C GLU A 197 -2.04 6.00 16.19
N GLN A 198 -2.94 5.12 15.79
CA GLN A 198 -4.06 4.66 16.64
C GLN A 198 -3.73 3.37 17.39
N ARG A 199 -2.48 2.87 17.31
CA ARG A 199 -2.03 1.65 17.95
C ARG A 199 -0.79 1.87 18.83
N ASP A 200 -0.64 1.04 19.86
CA ASP A 200 0.51 1.08 20.77
C ASP A 200 1.85 0.80 20.08
N ALA A 201 1.82 0.11 18.93
CA ALA A 201 2.99 -0.15 18.10
C ALA A 201 3.51 1.09 17.35
N HIS A 202 2.79 2.21 17.42
CA HIS A 202 3.22 3.43 16.76
C HIS A 202 4.55 3.92 17.30
N GLU A 203 5.51 4.14 16.40
CA GLU A 203 6.81 4.74 16.72
C GLU A 203 6.98 6.02 15.92
N ARG A 204 6.88 7.16 16.60
CA ARG A 204 6.79 8.47 15.97
C ARG A 204 7.99 8.79 15.09
N ALA A 205 9.22 8.58 15.58
CA ALA A 205 10.43 8.95 14.85
C ALA A 205 10.59 8.07 13.59
N ALA A 206 10.30 6.76 13.69
CA ALA A 206 10.30 5.86 12.53
C ALA A 206 9.22 6.26 11.52
N SER A 207 8.02 6.62 12.00
CA SER A 207 6.89 7.02 11.15
C SER A 207 7.19 8.31 10.38
N GLU A 208 7.70 9.33 11.05
CA GLU A 208 8.05 10.61 10.42
C GLU A 208 9.16 10.40 9.37
N LEU A 209 10.20 9.65 9.69
CA LEU A 209 11.29 9.34 8.76
C LEU A 209 10.83 8.49 7.56
N ALA A 210 9.98 7.49 7.81
CA ALA A 210 9.43 6.66 6.74
C ALA A 210 8.51 7.46 5.81
N TRP A 211 7.72 8.37 6.35
CA TRP A 211 6.88 9.28 5.57
C TRP A 211 7.71 10.19 4.67
N GLU A 212 8.77 10.82 5.21
CA GLU A 212 9.68 11.67 4.44
C GLU A 212 10.32 10.89 3.27
N ARG A 213 10.83 9.70 3.56
CA ARG A 213 11.46 8.83 2.55
C ARG A 213 10.48 8.40 1.46
N MET A 214 9.26 8.03 1.84
CA MET A 214 8.20 7.70 0.89
C MET A 214 7.87 8.89 -0.01
N LEU A 215 7.74 10.11 0.55
CA LEU A 215 7.50 11.31 -0.28
C LEU A 215 8.66 11.60 -1.23
N GLY A 216 9.90 11.44 -0.78
CA GLY A 216 11.09 11.56 -1.63
C GLY A 216 11.08 10.55 -2.78
N PHE A 217 10.69 9.31 -2.51
CA PHE A 217 10.53 8.26 -3.51
C PHE A 217 9.43 8.61 -4.53
N TRP A 218 8.27 9.08 -4.06
CA TRP A 218 7.21 9.53 -4.97
C TRP A 218 7.62 10.72 -5.83
N GLY A 219 8.32 11.70 -5.24
CA GLY A 219 8.88 12.84 -5.97
C GLY A 219 9.82 12.42 -7.10
N LYS A 220 10.62 11.38 -6.90
CA LYS A 220 11.54 10.83 -7.91
C LYS A 220 10.80 10.06 -9.03
N HIS A 221 9.82 9.26 -8.71
CA HIS A 221 9.26 8.29 -9.67
C HIS A 221 7.93 8.70 -10.27
N LEU A 222 7.13 9.51 -9.57
CA LEU A 222 5.82 9.97 -10.04
C LEU A 222 5.83 11.42 -10.57
N ALA A 223 6.94 12.17 -10.46
CA ALA A 223 7.01 13.52 -11.01
C ALA A 223 6.59 13.54 -12.50
N VAL A 224 5.84 14.57 -12.88
CA VAL A 224 5.33 14.82 -14.23
C VAL A 224 6.44 15.45 -15.07
#